data_21777394b272e085ea6dbcf9ad602cab
#
_entry.id   21777394b272e085ea6dbcf9ad602cab
#
_cell.length_a   1.000
_cell.length_b   1.000
_cell.length_c   1.000
_cell.angle_alpha   90.00
_cell.angle_beta   90.00
_cell.angle_gamma   90.00
#
_symmetry.space_group_name_H-M   'P 1'
#
loop_
_entity.id
_entity.type
_entity.pdbx_description
1 polymer ?
#
loop_
_entity_poly.entity_id
_entity_poly.type
_entity_poly.pdbx_seq_one_letter_code
_entity_poly.pdbx_strand_id
1 'polypeptide(L)'
;MARIEYYHDVAAPQARELLPAAFAIVRSGSGRVLLVRRADDGYWELPGGRVEVGESASAAAIREVAEETGVTIRVTGLAGVYSDPGHVLVYPCGGGIYQQFAVCFHAFTPHSDIRPDRDETSAAAWFDAEQAERLAMHPAMRQRLTDALAEPHRAHFD
;
A
#
# COMPACT_ATOMS: atom_id res chain seq x y z
N MET A 1 2.20 -14.94 10.41
CA MET A 1 3.67 -14.79 10.61
C MET A 1 4.14 -13.63 9.74
N ALA A 2 4.83 -12.68 10.34
CA ALA A 2 5.25 -11.45 9.67
C ALA A 2 6.10 -11.73 8.44
N ARG A 3 5.80 -11.06 7.32
CA ARG A 3 6.69 -11.04 6.16
C ARG A 3 7.97 -10.29 6.52
N ILE A 4 9.10 -10.67 5.94
CA ILE A 4 10.35 -9.91 6.01
C ILE A 4 10.46 -9.11 4.71
N GLU A 5 10.76 -7.83 4.83
CA GLU A 5 10.78 -6.90 3.72
C GLU A 5 12.16 -6.26 3.60
N TYR A 6 12.77 -6.40 2.43
CA TYR A 6 14.08 -5.83 2.09
C TYR A 6 13.91 -4.74 1.04
N TYR A 7 14.65 -3.65 1.18
CA TYR A 7 14.64 -2.56 0.22
C TYR A 7 16.07 -2.04 0.01
N HIS A 8 16.64 -2.33 -1.16
CA HIS A 8 18.05 -2.06 -1.49
C HIS A 8 19.04 -2.56 -0.43
N ASP A 9 18.74 -3.72 0.14
CA ASP A 9 19.56 -4.37 1.15
C ASP A 9 20.42 -5.45 0.49
N VAL A 10 21.74 -5.39 0.72
CA VAL A 10 22.69 -6.38 0.21
C VAL A 10 22.48 -7.79 0.76
N ALA A 11 21.81 -7.91 1.90
CA ALA A 11 21.44 -9.19 2.50
C ALA A 11 20.13 -9.78 1.94
N ALA A 12 19.44 -9.08 1.03
CA ALA A 12 18.20 -9.56 0.44
C ALA A 12 18.46 -10.87 -0.36
N PRO A 13 17.66 -11.92 -0.13
CA PRO A 13 17.72 -13.11 -0.95
C PRO A 13 17.24 -12.81 -2.38
N GLN A 14 17.69 -13.61 -3.33
CA GLN A 14 17.22 -13.47 -4.71
C GLN A 14 15.73 -13.82 -4.82
N ALA A 15 14.93 -12.87 -5.33
CA ALA A 15 13.53 -13.11 -5.64
C ALA A 15 13.40 -14.16 -6.76
N ARG A 16 12.35 -14.98 -6.69
CA ARG A 16 12.08 -16.06 -7.64
C ARG A 16 10.85 -15.80 -8.48
N GLU A 17 9.95 -14.99 -7.97
CA GLU A 17 8.66 -14.68 -8.58
C GLU A 17 8.29 -13.21 -8.36
N LEU A 18 7.41 -12.69 -9.21
CA LEU A 18 6.79 -11.40 -8.99
C LEU A 18 5.57 -11.55 -8.06
N LEU A 19 5.37 -10.58 -7.18
CA LEU A 19 4.19 -10.46 -6.35
C LEU A 19 3.37 -9.26 -6.83
N PRO A 20 2.34 -9.46 -7.66
CA PRO A 20 1.43 -8.40 -8.03
C PRO A 20 0.67 -7.89 -6.80
N ALA A 21 0.69 -6.57 -6.62
CA ALA A 21 -0.01 -5.89 -5.53
C ALA A 21 -0.66 -4.59 -6.02
N ALA A 22 -1.73 -4.17 -5.37
CA ALA A 22 -2.42 -2.92 -5.67
C ALA A 22 -2.67 -2.14 -4.37
N PHE A 23 -2.36 -0.84 -4.40
CA PHE A 23 -2.52 0.07 -3.28
C PHE A 23 -3.32 1.29 -3.68
N ALA A 24 -3.94 1.95 -2.71
CA ALA A 24 -4.70 3.17 -2.96
C ALA A 24 -4.22 4.34 -2.10
N ILE A 25 -3.99 5.48 -2.74
CA ILE A 25 -3.88 6.78 -2.09
C ILE A 25 -5.29 7.36 -2.00
N VAL A 26 -5.97 7.05 -0.90
CA VAL A 26 -7.36 7.43 -0.69
C VAL A 26 -7.43 8.81 -0.06
N ARG A 27 -8.08 9.74 -0.74
CA ARG A 27 -8.33 11.09 -0.21
C ARG A 27 -9.76 11.22 0.25
N SER A 28 -9.94 11.85 1.42
CA SER A 28 -11.25 12.29 1.91
C SER A 28 -11.70 13.59 1.25
N GLY A 29 -12.95 13.97 1.47
CA GLY A 29 -13.46 15.28 1.06
C GLY A 29 -12.71 16.48 1.68
N SER A 30 -12.02 16.29 2.82
CA SER A 30 -11.15 17.30 3.44
C SER A 30 -9.69 17.26 2.95
N GLY A 31 -9.34 16.37 2.00
CA GLY A 31 -7.99 16.23 1.46
C GLY A 31 -7.04 15.38 2.29
N ARG A 32 -7.50 14.79 3.41
CA ARG A 32 -6.72 13.87 4.22
C ARG A 32 -6.52 12.54 3.50
N VAL A 33 -5.43 11.85 3.82
CA VAL A 33 -5.07 10.54 3.28
C VAL A 33 -5.35 9.45 4.30
N LEU A 34 -5.96 8.36 3.83
CA LEU A 34 -6.20 7.16 4.62
C LEU A 34 -4.94 6.30 4.66
N LEU A 35 -4.48 5.98 5.86
CA LEU A 35 -3.39 5.04 6.08
C LEU A 35 -3.84 3.96 7.05
N VAL A 36 -3.25 2.78 6.92
CA VAL A 36 -3.45 1.63 7.78
C VAL A 36 -2.16 1.31 8.53
N ARG A 37 -2.27 0.77 9.73
CA ARG A 37 -1.14 0.33 10.51
C ARG A 37 -1.11 -1.19 10.56
N ARG A 38 -0.03 -1.77 10.12
CA ARG A 38 0.17 -3.23 10.12
C ARG A 38 0.18 -3.80 11.52
N ALA A 39 -0.44 -4.95 11.71
CA ALA A 39 -0.46 -5.66 12.98
C ALA A 39 0.88 -6.36 13.29
N ASP A 40 1.65 -6.75 12.26
CA ASP A 40 2.86 -7.56 12.40
C ASP A 40 4.13 -6.76 12.76
N ASP A 41 4.33 -5.57 12.19
CA ASP A 41 5.53 -4.76 12.44
C ASP A 41 5.24 -3.34 12.96
N GLY A 42 3.97 -2.92 12.91
CA GLY A 42 3.52 -1.62 13.39
C GLY A 42 3.81 -0.44 12.48
N TYR A 43 4.35 -0.67 11.28
CA TYR A 43 4.50 0.38 10.28
C TYR A 43 3.15 0.83 9.71
N TRP A 44 3.08 2.11 9.38
CA TRP A 44 1.98 2.65 8.60
C TRP A 44 2.23 2.45 7.12
N GLU A 45 1.18 2.19 6.37
CA GLU A 45 1.25 1.99 4.94
C GLU A 45 -0.02 2.48 4.22
N LEU A 46 0.04 2.55 2.90
CA LEU A 46 -1.13 2.72 2.06
C LEU A 46 -2.00 1.46 2.17
N PRO A 47 -3.32 1.59 2.27
CA PRO A 47 -4.19 0.42 2.21
C PRO A 47 -4.07 -0.27 0.86
N GLY A 48 -4.06 -1.60 0.88
CA GLY A 48 -3.88 -2.42 -0.31
C GLY A 48 -3.22 -3.76 -0.02
N GLY A 49 -3.13 -4.59 -1.04
CA GLY A 49 -2.60 -5.93 -0.90
C GLY A 49 -2.40 -6.65 -2.24
N ARG A 50 -2.42 -7.97 -2.21
CA ARG A 50 -2.20 -8.81 -3.38
C ARG A 50 -3.33 -8.67 -4.40
N VAL A 51 -2.97 -8.70 -5.67
CA VAL A 51 -3.94 -8.89 -6.75
C VAL A 51 -4.21 -10.37 -6.90
N GLU A 52 -5.45 -10.79 -6.80
CA GLU A 52 -5.88 -12.17 -6.94
C GLU A 52 -6.18 -12.53 -8.39
N VAL A 53 -6.09 -13.83 -8.71
CA VAL A 53 -6.47 -14.32 -10.03
C VAL A 53 -7.97 -14.08 -10.27
N GLY A 54 -8.29 -13.44 -11.38
CA GLY A 54 -9.67 -13.13 -11.75
C GLY A 54 -10.12 -11.72 -11.44
N GLU A 55 -9.28 -10.89 -10.80
CA GLU A 55 -9.57 -9.48 -10.57
C GLU A 55 -8.57 -8.56 -11.29
N SER A 56 -8.98 -7.32 -11.54
CA SER A 56 -8.07 -6.27 -11.99
C SER A 56 -7.33 -5.63 -10.82
N ALA A 57 -6.19 -4.98 -11.08
CA ALA A 57 -5.45 -4.26 -10.04
C ALA A 57 -6.31 -3.18 -9.35
N SER A 58 -7.16 -2.47 -10.08
CA SER A 58 -8.08 -1.49 -9.50
C SER A 58 -9.17 -2.14 -8.64
N ALA A 59 -9.68 -3.30 -9.03
CA ALA A 59 -10.64 -4.06 -8.23
C ALA A 59 -9.99 -4.57 -6.94
N ALA A 60 -8.74 -5.07 -7.01
CA ALA A 60 -7.96 -5.46 -5.84
C ALA A 60 -7.81 -4.29 -4.84
N ALA A 61 -7.40 -3.11 -5.32
CA ALA A 61 -7.26 -1.94 -4.46
C ALA A 61 -8.59 -1.55 -3.77
N ILE A 62 -9.71 -1.61 -4.49
CA ILE A 62 -11.05 -1.34 -3.92
C ILE A 62 -11.42 -2.37 -2.85
N ARG A 63 -11.19 -3.66 -3.13
CA ARG A 63 -11.47 -4.76 -2.20
C ARG A 63 -10.62 -4.64 -0.94
N GLU A 64 -9.31 -4.48 -1.07
CA GLU A 64 -8.37 -4.38 0.06
C GLU A 64 -8.70 -3.18 0.95
N VAL A 65 -8.96 -1.99 0.38
CA VAL A 65 -9.37 -0.83 1.18
C VAL A 65 -10.64 -1.13 1.97
N ALA A 66 -11.63 -1.78 1.36
CA ALA A 66 -12.88 -2.13 2.04
C ALA A 66 -12.65 -3.16 3.15
N GLU A 67 -11.82 -4.18 2.93
CA GLU A 67 -11.48 -5.21 3.91
C GLU A 67 -10.71 -4.62 5.09
N GLU A 68 -9.65 -3.85 4.84
CA GLU A 68 -8.79 -3.29 5.89
C GLU A 68 -9.43 -2.14 6.67
N THR A 69 -10.33 -1.37 6.06
CA THR A 69 -10.80 -0.11 6.66
C THR A 69 -12.31 0.06 6.71
N GLY A 70 -13.07 -0.80 6.05
CA GLY A 70 -14.52 -0.64 5.89
C GLY A 70 -14.94 0.52 4.98
N VAL A 71 -14.00 1.19 4.32
CA VAL A 71 -14.26 2.36 3.47
C VAL A 71 -14.49 1.94 2.03
N THR A 72 -15.56 2.43 1.42
CA THR A 72 -15.80 2.29 -0.02
C THR A 72 -15.18 3.46 -0.76
N ILE A 73 -14.37 3.16 -1.78
CA ILE A 73 -13.63 4.14 -2.56
C ILE A 73 -14.03 4.14 -4.04
N ARG A 74 -13.72 5.24 -4.71
CA ARG A 74 -13.75 5.36 -6.17
C ARG A 74 -12.32 5.64 -6.65
N VAL A 75 -11.78 4.76 -7.48
CA VAL A 75 -10.50 4.98 -8.16
C VAL A 75 -10.65 6.14 -9.15
N THR A 76 -9.73 7.09 -9.09
CA THR A 76 -9.78 8.33 -9.91
C THR A 76 -8.65 8.42 -10.93
N GLY A 77 -7.58 7.65 -10.76
CA GLY A 77 -6.46 7.65 -11.69
C GLY A 77 -5.32 6.77 -11.21
N LEU A 78 -4.31 6.63 -12.07
CA LEU A 78 -3.07 5.93 -11.76
C LEU A 78 -2.13 6.88 -10.99
N ALA A 79 -1.66 6.46 -9.83
CA ALA A 79 -0.63 7.17 -9.08
C ALA A 79 0.79 6.72 -9.49
N GLY A 80 0.97 5.44 -9.75
CA GLY A 80 2.24 4.93 -10.23
C GLY A 80 2.32 3.40 -10.32
N VAL A 81 3.42 2.96 -10.93
CA VAL A 81 3.83 1.55 -10.99
C VAL A 81 5.21 1.44 -10.37
N TYR A 82 5.36 0.57 -9.39
CA TYR A 82 6.59 0.40 -8.62
C TYR A 82 7.01 -1.07 -8.69
N SER A 83 8.08 -1.32 -9.40
CA SER A 83 8.55 -2.67 -9.71
C SER A 83 10.04 -2.87 -9.43
N ASP A 84 10.64 -1.98 -8.65
CA ASP A 84 12.06 -1.98 -8.30
C ASP A 84 12.52 -3.39 -7.84
N PRO A 85 13.50 -4.02 -8.51
CA PRO A 85 14.01 -5.33 -8.12
C PRO A 85 14.71 -5.36 -6.74
N GLY A 86 15.07 -4.20 -6.21
CA GLY A 86 15.58 -4.06 -4.84
C GLY A 86 14.51 -4.21 -3.76
N HIS A 87 13.23 -4.28 -4.12
CA HIS A 87 12.13 -4.48 -3.18
C HIS A 87 11.73 -5.97 -3.12
N VAL A 88 12.25 -6.68 -2.13
CA VAL A 88 12.09 -8.13 -1.96
C VAL A 88 11.28 -8.45 -0.72
N LEU A 89 10.28 -9.31 -0.88
CA LEU A 89 9.42 -9.81 0.18
C LEU A 89 9.69 -11.29 0.42
N VAL A 90 9.94 -11.67 1.67
CA VAL A 90 10.10 -13.05 2.08
C VAL A 90 8.95 -13.44 3.00
N TYR A 91 8.21 -14.46 2.61
CA TYR A 91 7.20 -15.06 3.46
C TYR A 91 7.78 -16.31 4.12
N PRO A 92 7.99 -16.32 5.45
CA PRO A 92 8.55 -17.46 6.17
C PRO A 92 7.71 -18.74 6.01
N CYS A 93 8.29 -19.87 6.39
CA CYS A 93 7.62 -21.18 6.37
C CYS A 93 7.14 -21.65 5.00
N GLY A 94 7.93 -21.38 3.95
CA GLY A 94 7.67 -21.87 2.59
C GLY A 94 6.74 -20.97 1.78
N GLY A 95 6.43 -19.76 2.27
CA GLY A 95 5.57 -18.80 1.57
C GLY A 95 6.20 -18.12 0.35
N GLY A 96 7.52 -18.30 0.12
CA GLY A 96 8.22 -17.82 -1.09
C GLY A 96 9.01 -16.53 -0.92
N ILE A 97 9.78 -16.20 -1.97
CA ILE A 97 10.63 -15.00 -2.08
C ILE A 97 10.22 -14.26 -3.34
N TYR A 98 9.72 -13.05 -3.18
CA TYR A 98 9.08 -12.29 -4.25
C TYR A 98 9.73 -10.92 -4.44
N GLN A 99 9.83 -10.49 -5.70
CA GLN A 99 9.97 -9.09 -6.05
C GLN A 99 8.57 -8.46 -6.09
N GLN A 100 8.33 -7.38 -5.35
CA GLN A 100 7.05 -6.73 -5.39
C GLN A 100 6.85 -5.98 -6.72
N PHE A 101 5.69 -6.19 -7.34
CA PHE A 101 5.20 -5.42 -8.48
C PHE A 101 3.91 -4.72 -8.06
N ALA A 102 4.00 -3.44 -7.74
CA ALA A 102 2.88 -2.70 -7.17
C ALA A 102 2.30 -1.67 -8.15
N VAL A 103 0.98 -1.67 -8.28
CA VAL A 103 0.22 -0.62 -8.97
C VAL A 103 -0.48 0.22 -7.90
N CYS A 104 -0.21 1.52 -7.88
CA CYS A 104 -0.81 2.46 -6.95
C CYS A 104 -1.82 3.35 -7.64
N PHE A 105 -3.00 3.51 -7.05
CA PHE A 105 -4.08 4.31 -7.60
C PHE A 105 -4.38 5.52 -6.72
N HIS A 106 -4.71 6.64 -7.33
CA HIS A 106 -5.45 7.70 -6.65
C HIS A 106 -6.89 7.27 -6.49
N ALA A 107 -7.45 7.52 -5.32
CA ALA A 107 -8.84 7.22 -5.02
C ALA A 107 -9.46 8.30 -4.13
N PHE A 108 -10.78 8.36 -4.14
CA PHE A 108 -11.56 9.31 -3.39
C PHE A 108 -12.69 8.61 -2.65
N THR A 109 -13.02 9.13 -1.48
CA THR A 109 -14.25 8.79 -0.76
C THR A 109 -14.86 10.04 -0.09
N PRO A 110 -16.16 10.20 -0.12
CA PRO A 110 -16.86 11.23 0.68
C PRO A 110 -17.06 10.79 2.14
N HIS A 111 -16.81 9.50 2.45
CA HIS A 111 -17.06 8.93 3.77
C HIS A 111 -15.79 8.99 4.63
N SER A 112 -15.95 9.30 5.91
CA SER A 112 -14.85 9.39 6.87
C SER A 112 -14.85 8.27 7.92
N ASP A 113 -15.93 7.49 8.00
CA ASP A 113 -16.06 6.43 9.00
C ASP A 113 -15.16 5.24 8.66
N ILE A 114 -14.32 4.87 9.60
CA ILE A 114 -13.35 3.80 9.46
C ILE A 114 -13.70 2.66 10.42
N ARG A 115 -13.61 1.43 9.93
CA ARG A 115 -13.78 0.20 10.71
C ARG A 115 -12.64 -0.77 10.37
N PRO A 116 -11.48 -0.66 11.04
CA PRO A 116 -10.35 -1.55 10.78
C PRO A 116 -10.71 -3.00 11.11
N ASP A 117 -10.24 -3.93 10.30
CA ASP A 117 -10.56 -5.34 10.45
C ASP A 117 -9.91 -5.96 11.70
N ARG A 118 -8.82 -5.46 12.20
CA ARG A 118 -8.06 -5.88 13.39
C ARG A 118 -7.28 -7.19 13.28
N ASP A 119 -7.39 -7.94 12.21
CA ASP A 119 -6.62 -9.17 12.01
C ASP A 119 -5.26 -8.84 11.35
N GLU A 120 -5.28 -8.14 10.23
CA GLU A 120 -4.07 -7.71 9.52
C GLU A 120 -3.73 -6.24 9.81
N THR A 121 -4.73 -5.43 10.13
CA THR A 121 -4.64 -3.99 10.35
C THR A 121 -4.92 -3.65 11.81
N SER A 122 -3.90 -3.25 12.57
CA SER A 122 -4.06 -2.87 13.99
C SER A 122 -4.76 -1.51 14.18
N ALA A 123 -4.67 -0.61 13.18
CA ALA A 123 -5.33 0.70 13.16
C ALA A 123 -5.48 1.21 11.74
N ALA A 124 -6.47 2.07 11.53
CA ALA A 124 -6.63 2.87 10.32
C ALA A 124 -7.02 4.29 10.72
N ALA A 125 -6.49 5.30 10.05
CA ALA A 125 -6.77 6.70 10.36
C ALA A 125 -6.55 7.64 9.16
N TRP A 126 -7.17 8.80 9.25
CA TRP A 126 -6.98 9.91 8.32
C TRP A 126 -5.88 10.85 8.79
N PHE A 127 -4.95 11.17 7.89
CA PHE A 127 -3.84 12.06 8.16
C PHE A 127 -3.78 13.19 7.14
N ASP A 128 -3.43 14.39 7.57
CA ASP A 128 -2.93 15.39 6.63
C ASP A 128 -1.51 15.03 6.16
N ALA A 129 -1.03 15.69 5.10
CA ALA A 129 0.26 15.38 4.50
C ALA A 129 1.42 15.51 5.50
N GLU A 130 1.41 16.56 6.34
CA GLU A 130 2.47 16.80 7.34
C GLU A 130 2.48 15.72 8.43
N GLN A 131 1.31 15.29 8.89
CA GLN A 131 1.20 14.18 9.85
C GLN A 131 1.72 12.88 9.24
N ALA A 132 1.35 12.58 8.00
CA ALA A 132 1.75 11.37 7.29
C ALA A 132 3.28 11.27 7.12
N GLU A 133 3.96 12.40 6.90
CA GLU A 133 5.42 12.46 6.78
C GLU A 133 6.16 12.03 8.06
N ARG A 134 5.54 12.15 9.21
CA ARG A 134 6.14 11.84 10.53
C ARG A 134 5.92 10.40 10.98
N LEU A 135 5.09 9.64 10.28
CA LEU A 135 4.77 8.27 10.65
C LEU A 135 5.94 7.32 10.36
N ALA A 136 6.11 6.29 11.19
CA ALA A 136 6.99 5.17 10.87
C ALA A 136 6.42 4.38 9.69
N MET A 137 7.16 4.32 8.61
CA MET A 137 6.71 3.73 7.34
C MET A 137 7.89 3.08 6.62
N HIS A 138 7.65 1.95 5.97
CA HIS A 138 8.67 1.30 5.14
C HIS A 138 9.12 2.23 3.99
N PRO A 139 10.42 2.30 3.63
CA PRO A 139 10.93 3.23 2.61
C PRO A 139 10.20 3.16 1.27
N ALA A 140 9.89 1.96 0.77
CA ALA A 140 9.14 1.79 -0.48
C ALA A 140 7.74 2.40 -0.39
N MET A 141 7.07 2.25 0.72
CA MET A 141 5.74 2.81 0.95
C MET A 141 5.78 4.33 1.12
N ARG A 142 6.82 4.83 1.80
CA ARG A 142 7.11 6.26 1.92
C ARG A 142 7.28 6.92 0.56
N GLN A 143 8.04 6.29 -0.34
CA GLN A 143 8.25 6.80 -1.70
C GLN A 143 6.91 6.94 -2.45
N ARG A 144 6.08 5.89 -2.45
CA ARG A 144 4.76 5.90 -3.11
C ARG A 144 3.86 7.02 -2.63
N LEU A 145 3.79 7.20 -1.32
CA LEU A 145 3.01 8.29 -0.72
C LEU A 145 3.56 9.66 -1.09
N THR A 146 4.88 9.84 -0.99
CA THR A 146 5.54 11.12 -1.31
C THR A 146 5.33 11.50 -2.77
N ASP A 147 5.54 10.57 -3.70
CA ASP A 147 5.33 10.80 -5.14
C ASP A 147 3.88 11.23 -5.43
N ALA A 148 2.92 10.50 -4.86
CA ALA A 148 1.50 10.78 -5.06
C ALA A 148 1.04 12.12 -4.46
N LEU A 149 1.65 12.57 -3.36
CA LEU A 149 1.34 13.85 -2.73
C LEU A 149 2.01 15.02 -3.45
N ALA A 150 3.27 14.84 -3.91
CA ALA A 150 4.03 15.88 -4.58
C ALA A 150 3.51 16.19 -5.99
N GLU A 151 3.15 15.16 -6.75
CA GLU A 151 2.70 15.30 -8.15
C GLU A 151 1.40 14.50 -8.39
N PRO A 152 0.26 14.94 -7.83
CA PRO A 152 -0.99 14.16 -7.84
C PRO A 152 -1.61 13.96 -9.23
N HIS A 153 -1.12 14.66 -10.24
CA HIS A 153 -1.61 14.58 -11.63
C HIS A 153 -0.65 13.83 -12.56
N ARG A 154 0.45 13.31 -12.02
CA ARG A 154 1.44 12.57 -12.77
C ARG A 154 1.52 11.13 -12.24
N ALA A 155 1.48 10.15 -13.13
CA ALA A 155 1.80 8.79 -12.80
C ALA A 155 3.31 8.59 -12.72
N HIS A 156 3.78 7.97 -11.64
CA HIS A 156 5.18 7.68 -11.39
C HIS A 156 5.51 6.24 -11.79
N PHE A 157 6.76 5.99 -12.13
CA PHE A 157 7.29 4.65 -12.34
C PHE A 157 8.79 4.63 -12.02
N ASP A 158 9.29 3.50 -11.53
CA ASP A 158 10.70 3.22 -11.28
C ASP A 158 11.31 2.35 -12.40
#